data_e97ba850da5b8147bf4c39dca97b87c2
#
_entry.id   e97ba850da5b8147bf4c39dca97b87c2
#
_cell.length_a   1.000
_cell.length_b   1.000
_cell.length_c   1.000
_cell.angle_alpha   90.00
_cell.angle_beta   90.00
_cell.angle_gamma   90.00
#
_symmetry.space_group_name_H-M   'P 1'
#
loop_
_entity.id
_entity.type
_entity.pdbx_description
1 polymer ?
#
loop_
_entity_poly.entity_id
_entity_poly.type
_entity_poly.pdbx_seq_one_letter_code
_entity_poly.pdbx_strand_id
1 'polypeptide(L)'
;MNAATPLRGYRVGVTAARKADEQITLLERRGAEVEWAPALSVEPNRINEKALRAATEQVLTAPVDLFVATTGIGVRSWFRAAESWGLLPDLLASLERSEILARGPKSVGALRRAGLRELWSPESECFEDVLAHLRGRDLTGKRIVVQEHGQSLSTVAHALRRQGAAVDVVTVYRVEGAADPAPMFRLVDLIAERKLDAVTFTSARRRPVRSAAGTR
;
A
#
# COMPACT_ATOMS: atom_id res chain seq x y z
N MET A 1 28.60 -32.83 7.66
CA MET A 1 28.95 -31.50 7.13
C MET A 1 28.37 -30.47 8.07
N ASN A 2 29.21 -29.79 8.88
CA ASN A 2 28.74 -28.71 9.76
C ASN A 2 28.15 -27.60 8.89
N ALA A 3 26.85 -27.35 9.03
CA ALA A 3 26.24 -26.19 8.39
C ALA A 3 26.94 -24.95 8.92
N ALA A 4 27.59 -24.19 8.03
CA ALA A 4 28.24 -22.95 8.40
C ALA A 4 27.22 -22.02 9.05
N THR A 5 27.49 -21.57 10.27
CA THR A 5 26.67 -20.62 11.03
C THR A 5 27.31 -19.21 10.95
N PRO A 6 27.28 -18.56 9.77
CA PRO A 6 28.03 -17.33 9.52
C PRO A 6 27.52 -16.14 10.35
N LEU A 7 26.34 -16.26 10.97
CA LEU A 7 25.73 -15.22 11.80
C LEU A 7 25.76 -15.58 13.30
N ARG A 8 26.62 -16.54 13.70
CA ARG A 8 26.75 -16.89 15.12
C ARG A 8 27.31 -15.71 15.90
N GLY A 9 26.62 -15.34 16.98
CA GLY A 9 26.97 -14.20 17.83
C GLY A 9 26.43 -12.86 17.35
N TYR A 10 25.72 -12.83 16.20
CA TYR A 10 25.01 -11.63 15.75
C TYR A 10 23.58 -11.64 16.24
N ARG A 11 23.10 -10.46 16.64
CA ARG A 11 21.71 -10.22 17.06
C ARG A 11 21.02 -9.31 16.06
N VAL A 12 19.91 -9.79 15.47
CA VAL A 12 19.23 -9.14 14.35
C VAL A 12 17.79 -8.81 14.70
N GLY A 13 17.43 -7.54 14.60
CA GLY A 13 16.05 -7.08 14.69
C GLY A 13 15.29 -7.33 13.40
N VAL A 14 14.09 -7.95 13.50
CA VAL A 14 13.20 -8.19 12.36
C VAL A 14 11.90 -7.42 12.57
N THR A 15 11.63 -6.43 11.69
CA THR A 15 10.43 -5.58 11.78
C THR A 15 9.29 -6.02 10.86
N ALA A 16 9.51 -7.09 10.10
CA ALA A 16 8.52 -7.65 9.19
C ALA A 16 7.29 -8.17 9.96
N ALA A 17 6.09 -7.81 9.50
CA ALA A 17 4.84 -8.37 9.99
C ALA A 17 4.38 -9.57 9.14
N ARG A 18 4.69 -9.55 7.84
CA ARG A 18 4.32 -10.60 6.89
C ARG A 18 5.54 -11.38 6.48
N LYS A 19 5.40 -12.72 6.40
CA LYS A 19 6.51 -13.64 6.08
C LYS A 19 7.69 -13.51 7.05
N ALA A 20 7.42 -13.06 8.28
CA ALA A 20 8.43 -12.91 9.32
C ALA A 20 9.04 -14.28 9.66
N ASP A 21 8.21 -15.32 9.78
CA ASP A 21 8.65 -16.67 10.14
C ASP A 21 9.69 -17.24 9.17
N GLU A 22 9.50 -17.00 7.85
CA GLU A 22 10.46 -17.41 6.83
C GLU A 22 11.82 -16.71 7.03
N GLN A 23 11.80 -15.41 7.31
CA GLN A 23 13.00 -14.61 7.53
C GLN A 23 13.68 -14.97 8.85
N ILE A 24 12.92 -15.10 9.93
CA ILE A 24 13.40 -15.50 11.26
C ILE A 24 14.09 -16.85 11.16
N THR A 25 13.39 -17.87 10.63
CA THR A 25 13.95 -19.21 10.45
C THR A 25 15.25 -19.20 9.64
N LEU A 26 15.32 -18.36 8.59
CA LEU A 26 16.52 -18.25 7.76
C LEU A 26 17.71 -17.68 8.53
N LEU A 27 17.48 -16.65 9.37
CA LEU A 27 18.50 -16.01 10.19
C LEU A 27 18.99 -16.96 11.30
N GLU A 28 18.07 -17.60 12.02
CA GLU A 28 18.37 -18.55 13.10
C GLU A 28 19.15 -19.76 12.59
N ARG A 29 18.78 -20.33 11.43
CA ARG A 29 19.54 -21.42 10.78
C ARG A 29 20.98 -21.01 10.46
N ARG A 30 21.26 -19.72 10.29
CA ARG A 30 22.61 -19.18 10.09
C ARG A 30 23.31 -18.80 11.39
N GLY A 31 22.64 -19.03 12.54
CA GLY A 31 23.20 -18.83 13.87
C GLY A 31 22.93 -17.46 14.50
N ALA A 32 22.13 -16.62 13.90
CA ALA A 32 21.75 -15.33 14.49
C ALA A 32 20.75 -15.50 15.64
N GLU A 33 20.86 -14.63 16.65
CA GLU A 33 19.79 -14.35 17.60
C GLU A 33 18.81 -13.36 16.96
N VAL A 34 17.50 -13.64 17.01
CA VAL A 34 16.49 -12.79 16.36
C VAL A 34 15.58 -12.14 17.37
N GLU A 35 15.48 -10.81 17.29
CA GLU A 35 14.49 -10.01 18.00
C GLU A 35 13.36 -9.63 17.02
N TRP A 36 12.21 -10.27 17.17
CA TRP A 36 11.06 -9.98 16.34
C TRP A 36 10.19 -8.89 16.97
N ALA A 37 10.01 -7.80 16.22
CA ALA A 37 9.20 -6.66 16.61
C ALA A 37 8.44 -6.14 15.38
N PRO A 38 7.24 -6.67 15.09
CA PRO A 38 6.46 -6.25 13.95
C PRO A 38 6.09 -4.77 14.06
N ALA A 39 6.45 -3.98 13.05
CA ALA A 39 6.13 -2.55 13.02
C ALA A 39 4.66 -2.27 12.69
N LEU A 40 3.98 -3.24 12.09
CA LEU A 40 2.60 -3.15 11.65
C LEU A 40 1.81 -4.36 12.14
N SER A 41 0.48 -4.25 12.17
CA SER A 41 -0.37 -5.40 12.49
C SER A 41 -0.14 -6.54 11.49
N VAL A 42 -0.07 -7.77 12.01
CA VAL A 42 0.04 -9.01 11.20
C VAL A 42 -1.25 -9.24 10.41
N GLU A 43 -2.37 -8.70 10.87
CA GLU A 43 -3.65 -8.70 10.17
C GLU A 43 -3.83 -7.39 9.38
N PRO A 44 -3.20 -7.25 8.21
CA PRO A 44 -3.28 -6.00 7.44
C PRO A 44 -4.66 -5.74 6.85
N ASN A 45 -5.66 -6.57 7.10
CA ASN A 45 -6.92 -6.60 6.38
C ASN A 45 -8.14 -6.62 7.30
N ARG A 46 -8.22 -5.76 8.29
CA ARG A 46 -9.54 -5.41 8.81
C ARG A 46 -10.26 -4.57 7.75
N ILE A 47 -10.79 -5.28 6.76
CA ILE A 47 -11.73 -4.71 5.81
C ILE A 47 -13.00 -4.46 6.60
N ASN A 48 -13.42 -3.21 6.70
CA ASN A 48 -14.79 -2.92 7.09
C ASN A 48 -15.69 -3.27 5.90
N GLU A 49 -16.14 -4.52 5.84
CA GLU A 49 -16.92 -5.05 4.72
C GLU A 49 -18.18 -4.21 4.44
N LYS A 50 -18.87 -3.78 5.50
CA LYS A 50 -20.07 -2.93 5.36
C LYS A 50 -19.73 -1.59 4.68
N ALA A 51 -18.66 -0.94 5.12
CA ALA A 51 -18.23 0.33 4.55
C ALA A 51 -17.70 0.16 3.12
N LEU A 52 -16.94 -0.90 2.86
CA LEU A 52 -16.42 -1.20 1.53
C LEU A 52 -17.54 -1.53 0.55
N ARG A 53 -18.56 -2.29 0.98
CA ARG A 53 -19.72 -2.61 0.17
C ARG A 53 -20.50 -1.34 -0.18
N ALA A 54 -20.82 -0.51 0.80
CA ALA A 54 -21.50 0.76 0.58
C ALA A 54 -20.71 1.68 -0.38
N ALA A 55 -19.39 1.76 -0.23
CA ALA A 55 -18.55 2.52 -1.16
C ALA A 55 -18.56 1.92 -2.57
N THR A 56 -18.59 0.60 -2.70
CA THR A 56 -18.70 -0.09 -4.00
C THR A 56 -20.06 0.20 -4.66
N GLU A 57 -21.13 0.08 -3.92
CA GLU A 57 -22.48 0.41 -4.38
C GLU A 57 -22.54 1.88 -4.81
N GLN A 58 -21.94 2.79 -4.05
CA GLN A 58 -21.82 4.21 -4.41
C GLN A 58 -21.06 4.41 -5.74
N VAL A 59 -19.97 3.69 -5.96
CA VAL A 59 -19.23 3.75 -7.25
C VAL A 59 -20.14 3.39 -8.42
N LEU A 60 -21.05 2.43 -8.24
CA LEU A 60 -21.96 1.95 -9.28
C LEU A 60 -23.14 2.88 -9.57
N THR A 61 -23.38 3.91 -8.75
CA THR A 61 -24.54 4.82 -8.93
C THR A 61 -24.44 5.72 -10.17
N ALA A 62 -23.21 5.99 -10.67
CA ALA A 62 -22.99 6.86 -11.82
C ALA A 62 -21.66 6.51 -12.52
N PRO A 63 -21.47 6.90 -13.78
CA PRO A 63 -20.23 6.66 -14.52
C PRO A 63 -19.00 7.19 -13.80
N VAL A 64 -17.90 6.47 -13.89
CA VAL A 64 -16.56 6.86 -13.39
C VAL A 64 -15.74 7.40 -14.56
N ASP A 65 -15.22 8.62 -14.46
CA ASP A 65 -14.34 9.19 -15.47
C ASP A 65 -12.90 8.71 -15.28
N LEU A 66 -12.46 8.63 -14.02
CA LEU A 66 -11.07 8.27 -13.70
C LEU A 66 -11.02 7.36 -12.47
N PHE A 67 -10.23 6.30 -12.58
CA PHE A 67 -9.93 5.40 -11.45
C PHE A 67 -8.45 5.44 -11.11
N VAL A 68 -8.11 5.65 -9.84
CA VAL A 68 -6.73 5.62 -9.34
C VAL A 68 -6.51 4.39 -8.48
N ALA A 69 -5.77 3.43 -9.01
CA ALA A 69 -5.38 2.20 -8.33
C ALA A 69 -4.05 2.39 -7.59
N THR A 70 -4.05 2.35 -6.26
CA THR A 70 -2.87 2.65 -5.47
C THR A 70 -2.03 1.43 -5.10
N THR A 71 -2.66 0.27 -4.85
CA THR A 71 -1.93 -0.98 -4.50
C THR A 71 -2.55 -2.21 -5.13
N GLY A 72 -1.69 -3.14 -5.55
CA GLY A 72 -2.16 -4.40 -6.10
C GLY A 72 -2.89 -5.29 -5.09
N ILE A 73 -2.54 -5.22 -3.79
CA ILE A 73 -3.28 -5.95 -2.77
C ILE A 73 -4.68 -5.33 -2.58
N GLY A 74 -4.78 -4.01 -2.59
CA GLY A 74 -6.06 -3.33 -2.49
C GLY A 74 -6.98 -3.65 -3.66
N VAL A 75 -6.48 -3.58 -4.90
CA VAL A 75 -7.27 -3.97 -6.09
C VAL A 75 -7.79 -5.40 -5.95
N ARG A 76 -6.91 -6.36 -5.63
CA ARG A 76 -7.34 -7.76 -5.48
C ARG A 76 -8.33 -7.97 -4.33
N SER A 77 -8.12 -7.32 -3.20
CA SER A 77 -9.02 -7.45 -2.05
C SER A 77 -10.38 -6.83 -2.32
N TRP A 78 -10.43 -5.68 -2.99
CA TRP A 78 -11.67 -5.04 -3.38
C TRP A 78 -12.46 -5.90 -4.37
N PHE A 79 -11.80 -6.39 -5.41
CA PHE A 79 -12.47 -7.21 -6.44
C PHE A 79 -12.97 -8.54 -5.87
N ARG A 80 -12.20 -9.19 -4.98
CA ARG A 80 -12.66 -10.39 -4.27
C ARG A 80 -13.88 -10.11 -3.38
N ALA A 81 -13.91 -8.99 -2.68
CA ALA A 81 -15.04 -8.58 -1.88
C ALA A 81 -16.26 -8.29 -2.77
N ALA A 82 -16.09 -7.54 -3.87
CA ALA A 82 -17.15 -7.28 -4.83
C ALA A 82 -17.70 -8.57 -5.46
N GLU A 83 -16.84 -9.56 -5.73
CA GLU A 83 -17.21 -10.88 -6.20
C GLU A 83 -18.11 -11.61 -5.20
N SER A 84 -17.76 -11.60 -3.91
CA SER A 84 -18.55 -12.22 -2.86
C SER A 84 -19.95 -11.59 -2.68
N TRP A 85 -20.12 -10.35 -3.14
CA TRP A 85 -21.40 -9.63 -3.12
C TRP A 85 -22.16 -9.69 -4.44
N GLY A 86 -21.59 -10.35 -5.48
CA GLY A 86 -22.17 -10.39 -6.82
C GLY A 86 -22.06 -9.07 -7.61
N LEU A 87 -21.23 -8.11 -7.14
CA LEU A 87 -21.06 -6.78 -7.73
C LEU A 87 -19.87 -6.68 -8.69
N LEU A 88 -19.03 -7.71 -8.78
CA LEU A 88 -17.79 -7.65 -9.56
C LEU A 88 -18.01 -7.37 -11.06
N PRO A 89 -18.98 -8.01 -11.76
CA PRO A 89 -19.18 -7.75 -13.19
C PRO A 89 -19.50 -6.28 -13.47
N ASP A 90 -20.41 -5.69 -12.69
CA ASP A 90 -20.81 -4.29 -12.86
C ASP A 90 -19.66 -3.34 -12.51
N LEU A 91 -18.89 -3.66 -11.47
CA LEU A 91 -17.71 -2.89 -11.07
C LEU A 91 -16.66 -2.89 -12.19
N LEU A 92 -16.32 -4.06 -12.74
CA LEU A 92 -15.36 -4.16 -13.85
C LEU A 92 -15.85 -3.39 -15.07
N ALA A 93 -17.12 -3.54 -15.45
CA ALA A 93 -17.71 -2.81 -16.57
C ALA A 93 -17.71 -1.29 -16.37
N SER A 94 -17.89 -0.82 -15.13
CA SER A 94 -17.78 0.61 -14.77
C SER A 94 -16.35 1.11 -14.91
N LEU A 95 -15.37 0.36 -14.36
CA LEU A 95 -13.98 0.75 -14.37
C LEU A 95 -13.33 0.64 -15.77
N GLU A 96 -13.76 -0.31 -16.60
CA GLU A 96 -13.27 -0.48 -17.98
C GLU A 96 -13.56 0.75 -18.85
N ARG A 97 -14.68 1.42 -18.58
CA ARG A 97 -15.08 2.66 -19.28
C ARG A 97 -14.35 3.91 -18.78
N SER A 98 -13.64 3.82 -17.68
CA SER A 98 -12.89 4.92 -17.08
C SER A 98 -11.44 4.98 -17.56
N GLU A 99 -10.81 6.15 -17.45
CA GLU A 99 -9.35 6.21 -17.49
C GLU A 99 -8.78 5.61 -16.20
N ILE A 100 -7.83 4.69 -16.32
CA ILE A 100 -7.24 4.03 -15.17
C ILE A 100 -5.80 4.50 -14.99
N LEU A 101 -5.50 5.07 -13.83
CA LEU A 101 -4.14 5.35 -13.40
C LEU A 101 -3.71 4.36 -12.34
N ALA A 102 -2.52 3.78 -12.49
CA ALA A 102 -1.95 2.87 -11.50
C ALA A 102 -0.72 3.49 -10.86
N ARG A 103 -0.58 3.41 -9.54
CA ARG A 103 0.59 3.97 -8.86
C ARG A 103 1.89 3.25 -9.19
N GLY A 104 1.84 1.97 -9.55
CA GLY A 104 3.06 1.20 -9.82
C GLY A 104 2.79 -0.25 -10.23
N PRO A 105 3.83 -1.05 -10.48
CA PRO A 105 3.74 -2.35 -11.14
C PRO A 105 2.85 -3.37 -10.43
N LYS A 106 2.74 -3.30 -9.10
CA LYS A 106 1.85 -4.20 -8.34
C LYS A 106 0.37 -3.91 -8.59
N SER A 107 0.00 -2.63 -8.77
CA SER A 107 -1.35 -2.20 -9.14
C SER A 107 -1.63 -2.57 -10.58
N VAL A 108 -0.69 -2.27 -11.49
CA VAL A 108 -0.73 -2.66 -12.90
C VAL A 108 -1.00 -4.16 -13.06
N GLY A 109 -0.19 -4.99 -12.40
CA GLY A 109 -0.36 -6.44 -12.48
C GLY A 109 -1.69 -6.95 -11.92
N ALA A 110 -2.27 -6.28 -10.92
CA ALA A 110 -3.57 -6.64 -10.38
C ALA A 110 -4.72 -6.26 -11.32
N LEU A 111 -4.67 -5.06 -11.92
CA LEU A 111 -5.62 -4.59 -12.91
C LEU A 111 -5.64 -5.50 -14.14
N ARG A 112 -4.48 -5.80 -14.70
CA ARG A 112 -4.36 -6.64 -15.91
C ARG A 112 -4.87 -8.07 -15.70
N ARG A 113 -4.69 -8.65 -14.49
CA ARG A 113 -5.28 -9.95 -14.15
C ARG A 113 -6.81 -9.93 -14.12
N ALA A 114 -7.41 -8.77 -13.86
CA ALA A 114 -8.86 -8.58 -13.88
C ALA A 114 -9.39 -8.12 -15.25
N GLY A 115 -8.55 -8.11 -16.29
CA GLY A 115 -8.92 -7.70 -17.65
C GLY A 115 -8.86 -6.18 -17.89
N LEU A 116 -8.53 -5.38 -16.85
CA LEU A 116 -8.45 -3.92 -16.96
C LEU A 116 -7.07 -3.47 -17.42
N ARG A 117 -6.99 -2.34 -18.11
CA ARG A 117 -5.73 -1.75 -18.56
C ARG A 117 -5.59 -0.34 -18.03
N GLU A 118 -4.45 -0.08 -17.41
CA GLU A 118 -4.05 1.27 -17.03
C GLU A 118 -3.68 2.10 -18.26
N LEU A 119 -4.07 3.37 -18.23
CA LEU A 119 -3.63 4.36 -19.22
C LEU A 119 -2.21 4.83 -18.91
N TRP A 120 -1.87 4.97 -17.62
CA TRP A 120 -0.59 5.49 -17.19
C TRP A 120 -0.20 5.01 -15.79
N SER A 121 1.11 4.91 -15.55
CA SER A 121 1.71 4.60 -14.25
C SER A 121 3.08 5.30 -14.15
N PRO A 122 3.41 5.96 -13.02
CA PRO A 122 4.71 6.60 -12.85
C PRO A 122 5.83 5.56 -12.70
N GLU A 123 7.00 5.86 -13.23
CA GLU A 123 8.20 5.04 -13.04
C GLU A 123 8.70 5.04 -11.59
N SER A 124 8.46 6.14 -10.88
CA SER A 124 8.86 6.31 -9.46
C SER A 124 8.09 5.46 -8.47
N GLU A 125 6.95 4.90 -8.88
CA GLU A 125 5.99 4.21 -8.00
C GLU A 125 5.45 5.12 -6.86
N CYS A 126 5.61 6.45 -6.98
CA CYS A 126 5.18 7.42 -5.98
C CYS A 126 3.78 7.94 -6.28
N PHE A 127 2.99 8.14 -5.23
CA PHE A 127 1.64 8.69 -5.39
C PHE A 127 1.67 10.19 -5.71
N GLU A 128 2.71 10.87 -5.29
CA GLU A 128 2.97 12.28 -5.58
C GLU A 128 3.05 12.54 -7.09
N ASP A 129 3.59 11.59 -7.86
CA ASP A 129 3.67 11.72 -9.32
C ASP A 129 2.33 11.44 -9.99
N VAL A 130 1.48 10.58 -9.41
CA VAL A 130 0.08 10.45 -9.85
C VAL A 130 -0.65 11.77 -9.68
N LEU A 131 -0.46 12.45 -8.54
CA LEU A 131 -1.03 13.78 -8.31
C LEU A 131 -0.46 14.85 -9.24
N ALA A 132 0.85 14.82 -9.50
CA ALA A 132 1.49 15.74 -10.44
C ALA A 132 0.93 15.56 -11.85
N HIS A 133 0.72 14.32 -12.29
CA HIS A 133 0.09 14.01 -13.57
C HIS A 133 -1.35 14.56 -13.66
N LEU A 134 -2.09 14.54 -12.55
CA LEU A 134 -3.47 15.05 -12.52
C LEU A 134 -3.56 16.59 -12.40
N ARG A 135 -2.54 17.26 -11.82
CA ARG A 135 -2.57 18.74 -11.62
C ARG A 135 -2.64 19.54 -12.92
N GLY A 136 -2.12 19.02 -14.01
CA GLY A 136 -2.13 19.66 -15.32
C GLY A 136 -3.40 19.43 -16.13
N ARG A 137 -4.40 18.73 -15.57
CA ARG A 137 -5.61 18.31 -16.27
C ARG A 137 -6.80 19.12 -15.79
N ASP A 138 -7.75 19.39 -16.69
CA ASP A 138 -9.07 19.88 -16.29
C ASP A 138 -9.89 18.74 -15.69
N LEU A 139 -10.13 18.82 -14.39
CA LEU A 139 -10.90 17.84 -13.62
C LEU A 139 -12.32 18.34 -13.27
N THR A 140 -12.71 19.49 -13.81
CA THR A 140 -14.02 20.10 -13.55
C THR A 140 -15.16 19.15 -13.96
N GLY A 141 -16.02 18.82 -13.01
CA GLY A 141 -17.14 17.91 -13.23
C GLY A 141 -16.78 16.43 -13.41
N LYS A 142 -15.49 16.10 -13.39
CA LYS A 142 -15.04 14.70 -13.49
C LYS A 142 -15.30 13.93 -12.21
N ARG A 143 -15.77 12.71 -12.33
CA ARG A 143 -15.92 11.78 -11.22
C ARG A 143 -14.72 10.87 -11.10
N ILE A 144 -14.01 10.98 -9.98
CA ILE A 144 -12.75 10.27 -9.72
C ILE A 144 -12.96 9.27 -8.58
N VAL A 145 -12.67 8.01 -8.82
CA VAL A 145 -12.61 6.97 -7.79
C VAL A 145 -11.15 6.76 -7.39
N VAL A 146 -10.84 6.91 -6.12
CA VAL A 146 -9.48 6.68 -5.59
C VAL A 146 -9.51 5.51 -4.63
N GLN A 147 -8.75 4.46 -4.94
CA GLN A 147 -8.55 3.35 -4.03
C GLN A 147 -7.61 3.78 -2.90
N GLU A 148 -8.13 3.88 -1.68
CA GLU A 148 -7.34 4.17 -0.48
C GLU A 148 -6.72 2.89 0.08
N HIS A 149 -5.48 3.01 0.58
CA HIS A 149 -4.79 1.90 1.21
C HIS A 149 -3.92 2.40 2.37
N GLY A 150 -4.05 1.74 3.49
CA GLY A 150 -3.15 1.90 4.65
C GLY A 150 -3.11 3.27 5.29
N GLN A 151 -3.03 4.33 4.52
CA GLN A 151 -3.05 5.72 4.98
C GLN A 151 -4.17 6.48 4.33
N SER A 152 -4.74 7.44 5.08
CA SER A 152 -5.78 8.30 4.58
C SER A 152 -5.29 9.14 3.39
N LEU A 153 -6.07 9.12 2.32
CA LEU A 153 -5.90 9.97 1.16
C LEU A 153 -6.78 11.23 1.21
N SER A 154 -7.22 11.63 2.42
CA SER A 154 -8.10 12.80 2.61
C SER A 154 -7.52 14.07 2.01
N THR A 155 -6.22 14.33 2.21
CA THR A 155 -5.53 15.50 1.62
C THR A 155 -5.54 15.45 0.09
N VAL A 156 -5.40 14.28 -0.49
CA VAL A 156 -5.44 14.04 -1.93
C VAL A 156 -6.84 14.29 -2.46
N ALA A 157 -7.84 13.65 -1.85
CA ALA A 157 -9.23 13.84 -2.23
C ALA A 157 -9.65 15.31 -2.13
N HIS A 158 -9.20 16.02 -1.09
CA HIS A 158 -9.42 17.43 -0.94
C HIS A 158 -8.76 18.26 -2.07
N ALA A 159 -7.52 17.93 -2.42
CA ALA A 159 -6.82 18.62 -3.51
C ALA A 159 -7.51 18.44 -4.87
N LEU A 160 -8.00 17.24 -5.17
CA LEU A 160 -8.74 16.95 -6.40
C LEU A 160 -10.12 17.62 -6.42
N ARG A 161 -10.82 17.65 -5.29
CA ARG A 161 -12.11 18.38 -5.17
C ARG A 161 -11.94 19.89 -5.39
N ARG A 162 -10.83 20.45 -4.94
CA ARG A 162 -10.51 21.87 -5.20
C ARG A 162 -10.27 22.17 -6.69
N GLN A 163 -9.98 21.17 -7.50
CA GLN A 163 -9.88 21.26 -8.96
C GLN A 163 -11.22 20.99 -9.66
N GLY A 164 -12.33 20.95 -8.91
CA GLY A 164 -13.68 20.77 -9.46
C GLY A 164 -14.12 19.32 -9.65
N ALA A 165 -13.33 18.34 -9.20
CA ALA A 165 -13.70 16.93 -9.32
C ALA A 165 -14.68 16.48 -8.22
N ALA A 166 -15.59 15.56 -8.56
CA ALA A 166 -16.29 14.73 -7.59
C ALA A 166 -15.39 13.53 -7.23
N VAL A 167 -15.06 13.34 -5.95
CA VAL A 167 -14.09 12.30 -5.55
C VAL A 167 -14.71 11.32 -4.57
N ASP A 168 -14.78 10.06 -4.99
CA ASP A 168 -15.15 8.92 -4.16
C ASP A 168 -13.86 8.21 -3.69
N VAL A 169 -13.71 8.07 -2.37
CA VAL A 169 -12.59 7.33 -1.78
C VAL A 169 -13.06 5.96 -1.34
N VAL A 170 -12.51 4.93 -1.94
CA VAL A 170 -12.79 3.54 -1.57
C VAL A 170 -11.69 3.01 -0.67
N THR A 171 -11.96 2.98 0.64
CA THR A 171 -11.04 2.45 1.64
C THR A 171 -11.14 0.93 1.66
N VAL A 172 -10.18 0.27 1.03
CA VAL A 172 -10.19 -1.20 0.94
C VAL A 172 -9.64 -1.83 2.22
N TYR A 173 -8.58 -1.28 2.77
CA TYR A 173 -8.01 -1.71 4.06
C TYR A 173 -7.24 -0.58 4.71
N ARG A 174 -7.05 -0.67 6.01
CA ARG A 174 -6.18 0.23 6.76
C ARG A 174 -4.98 -0.54 7.27
N VAL A 175 -3.83 0.11 7.27
CA VAL A 175 -2.64 -0.40 7.95
C VAL A 175 -2.68 0.17 9.36
N GLU A 176 -2.83 -0.70 10.33
CA GLU A 176 -2.76 -0.36 11.75
C GLU A 176 -1.36 -0.67 12.28
N GLY A 177 -0.95 0.03 13.32
CA GLY A 177 0.25 -0.33 14.08
C GLY A 177 0.13 -1.75 14.66
N ALA A 178 1.21 -2.30 15.16
CA ALA A 178 1.17 -3.59 15.83
C ALA A 178 0.12 -3.57 16.96
N ALA A 179 -0.63 -4.66 17.11
CA ALA A 179 -1.65 -4.78 18.16
C ALA A 179 -1.03 -4.67 19.57
N ASP A 180 0.19 -5.21 19.72
CA ASP A 180 1.04 -4.99 20.89
C ASP A 180 2.29 -4.20 20.47
N PRO A 181 2.46 -2.96 20.92
CA PRO A 181 3.63 -2.15 20.60
C PRO A 181 4.86 -2.47 21.46
N ALA A 182 4.72 -3.25 22.54
CA ALA A 182 5.81 -3.52 23.47
C ALA A 182 7.06 -4.15 22.85
N PRO A 183 6.95 -5.12 21.90
CA PRO A 183 8.12 -5.63 21.20
C PRO A 183 8.89 -4.54 20.43
N MET A 184 8.16 -3.58 19.82
CA MET A 184 8.77 -2.48 19.09
C MET A 184 9.51 -1.51 20.02
N PHE A 185 8.94 -1.19 21.18
CA PHE A 185 9.64 -0.36 22.17
C PHE A 185 10.91 -1.05 22.66
N ARG A 186 10.87 -2.36 22.98
CA ARG A 186 12.06 -3.12 23.34
C ARG A 186 13.12 -3.13 22.22
N LEU A 187 12.69 -3.24 20.97
CA LEU A 187 13.62 -3.18 19.83
C LEU A 187 14.31 -1.82 19.74
N VAL A 188 13.56 -0.72 19.95
CA VAL A 188 14.10 0.65 19.97
C VAL A 188 15.12 0.81 21.10
N ASP A 189 14.83 0.29 22.29
CA ASP A 189 15.78 0.33 23.42
C ASP A 189 17.07 -0.45 23.09
N LEU A 190 16.96 -1.64 22.52
CA LEU A 190 18.12 -2.44 22.08
C LEU A 190 18.94 -1.72 21.02
N ILE A 191 18.31 -0.95 20.11
CA ILE A 191 19.02 -0.12 19.14
C ILE A 191 19.76 1.01 19.85
N ALA A 192 19.09 1.72 20.77
CA ALA A 192 19.67 2.85 21.50
C ALA A 192 20.86 2.40 22.36
N GLU A 193 20.79 1.21 22.96
CA GLU A 193 21.83 0.59 23.75
C GLU A 193 22.93 -0.11 22.91
N ARG A 194 22.81 -0.06 21.57
CA ARG A 194 23.74 -0.73 20.62
C ARG A 194 23.89 -2.23 20.87
N LYS A 195 22.79 -2.88 21.25
CA LYS A 195 22.72 -4.32 21.52
C LYS A 195 22.23 -5.14 20.32
N LEU A 196 22.08 -4.51 19.16
CA LEU A 196 21.75 -5.15 17.88
C LEU A 196 22.86 -4.87 16.88
N ASP A 197 23.19 -5.89 16.08
CA ASP A 197 24.15 -5.78 14.99
C ASP A 197 23.49 -5.32 13.70
N ALA A 198 22.22 -5.66 13.50
CA ALA A 198 21.43 -5.26 12.32
C ALA A 198 19.93 -5.16 12.62
N VAL A 199 19.23 -4.35 11.82
CA VAL A 199 17.77 -4.33 11.78
C VAL A 199 17.31 -4.46 10.33
N THR A 200 16.33 -5.33 10.09
CA THR A 200 15.78 -5.57 8.75
C THR A 200 14.44 -4.91 8.55
N PHE A 201 14.25 -4.32 7.37
CA PHE A 201 13.00 -3.74 6.91
C PHE A 201 12.61 -4.37 5.58
N THR A 202 11.37 -4.82 5.44
CA THR A 202 10.87 -5.46 4.21
C THR A 202 10.30 -4.48 3.19
N SER A 203 10.02 -3.25 3.61
CA SER A 203 9.62 -2.15 2.71
C SER A 203 10.13 -0.83 3.27
N ALA A 204 10.76 -0.02 2.43
CA ALA A 204 11.11 1.35 2.74
C ALA A 204 10.18 2.30 1.99
N ARG A 205 9.69 3.36 2.64
CA ARG A 205 9.17 4.50 1.90
C ARG A 205 10.33 5.16 1.19
N ARG A 206 10.33 5.20 -0.13
CA ARG A 206 11.19 6.12 -0.85
C ARG A 206 10.68 7.54 -0.55
N ARG A 207 11.37 8.25 0.31
CA ARG A 207 11.25 9.70 0.35
C ARG A 207 11.84 10.22 -0.97
N PRO A 208 11.17 11.12 -1.68
CA PRO A 208 11.84 11.82 -2.76
C PRO A 208 13.05 12.54 -2.16
N VAL A 209 14.24 12.21 -2.68
CA VAL A 209 15.45 12.97 -2.38
C VAL A 209 15.16 14.36 -2.94
N ARG A 210 14.96 15.35 -2.08
CA ARG A 210 15.02 16.74 -2.50
C ARG A 210 16.43 16.95 -3.02
N SER A 211 16.59 16.97 -4.33
CA SER A 211 17.78 17.50 -4.94
C SER A 211 17.92 18.91 -4.44
N ALA A 212 18.92 19.17 -3.63
CA ALA A 212 19.39 20.51 -3.37
C ALA A 212 20.02 20.99 -4.68
N ALA A 213 19.18 21.49 -5.59
CA ALA A 213 19.67 22.25 -6.73
C ALA A 213 20.31 23.50 -6.15
N GLY A 214 21.63 23.54 -6.28
CA GLY A 214 22.49 24.57 -5.75
C GLY A 214 22.11 25.95 -6.26
N THR A 215 22.09 26.84 -5.34
CA THR A 215 22.31 28.28 -5.56
C THR A 215 23.70 28.46 -6.20
N ARG A 216 23.74 29.02 -7.40
CA ARG A 216 24.79 29.88 -7.89
C ARG A 216 24.12 31.06 -8.57
#